data_9b39e5326b58a52d3723a6436f87bd3e
#
_entry.id   9b39e5326b58a52d3723a6436f87bd3e
#
_cell.length_a   1.000
_cell.length_b   1.000
_cell.length_c   1.000
_cell.angle_alpha   90.00
_cell.angle_beta   90.00
_cell.angle_gamma   90.00
#
_symmetry.space_group_name_H-M   'P 1'
#
loop_
_entity.id
_entity.type
_entity.pdbx_description
1 polymer ?
#
loop_
_entity_poly.entity_id
_entity_poly.type
_entity_poly.pdbx_seq_one_letter_code
_entity_poly.pdbx_strand_id
1 'polypeptide(L)'
;DLSARSTGAPARGSTRSGAVGPGGIPGGGFRATGKTTDNAAREWLVEATNGFAAERAFLTKLTVAAGPISGVSADDQSNAAVLGQRKALEMLSQSDRSGCAIGAAIALVADWHCIRQILEPIALRVGVEARASTLPDIRKTAELNAQLATTPALERALNFGAEQLLNQHRGLWQLLESRRSTRLLR
;
A
#
# COMPACT_ATOMS: atom_id res chain seq x y z
N ASP A 1 -12.90 -45.97 53.91
CA ASP A 1 -14.26 -46.08 54.47
C ASP A 1 -15.19 -45.12 53.69
N LEU A 2 -16.10 -45.81 53.08
CA LEU A 2 -17.51 -45.60 52.94
C LEU A 2 -18.00 -44.28 52.30
N SER A 3 -18.52 -44.41 51.13
CA SER A 3 -19.97 -44.57 50.79
C SER A 3 -20.70 -43.22 50.79
N ALA A 4 -21.56 -42.85 49.92
CA ALA A 4 -22.40 -43.49 48.94
C ALA A 4 -23.16 -42.37 48.15
N ARG A 5 -23.44 -42.62 46.87
CA ARG A 5 -24.74 -42.49 46.21
C ARG A 5 -25.66 -41.28 46.53
N SER A 6 -26.10 -40.56 45.49
CA SER A 6 -27.43 -40.81 44.90
C SER A 6 -27.76 -39.72 43.85
N THR A 7 -27.96 -40.10 42.63
CA THR A 7 -29.12 -40.03 41.75
C THR A 7 -30.09 -38.85 41.92
N GLY A 8 -30.37 -38.20 40.77
CA GLY A 8 -31.56 -37.41 40.60
C GLY A 8 -31.59 -36.55 39.32
N ALA A 9 -32.05 -37.11 38.22
CA ALA A 9 -32.71 -36.38 37.13
C ALA A 9 -34.23 -36.61 37.31
N PRO A 10 -35.13 -36.01 36.52
CA PRO A 10 -35.12 -34.84 35.65
C PRO A 10 -36.36 -33.93 35.91
N ALA A 11 -36.42 -32.74 35.31
CA ALA A 11 -37.72 -32.10 35.08
C ALA A 11 -37.72 -31.23 33.83
N ARG A 12 -38.63 -31.58 33.01
CA ARG A 12 -39.12 -30.97 31.77
C ARG A 12 -39.83 -29.64 32.05
N GLY A 13 -39.85 -28.81 31.01
CA GLY A 13 -40.99 -27.97 30.70
C GLY A 13 -40.75 -26.47 30.81
N SER A 14 -40.72 -25.75 29.76
CA SER A 14 -41.88 -24.99 29.30
C SER A 14 -41.53 -24.08 28.11
N THR A 15 -42.20 -24.35 27.05
CA THR A 15 -42.43 -23.46 25.92
C THR A 15 -42.99 -22.12 26.36
N ARG A 16 -42.40 -21.00 25.90
CA ARG A 16 -43.17 -19.80 25.70
C ARG A 16 -42.79 -19.15 24.34
N SER A 17 -43.71 -19.35 23.45
CA SER A 17 -43.99 -18.53 22.29
C SER A 17 -44.22 -17.09 22.73
N GLY A 18 -43.66 -16.12 22.00
CA GLY A 18 -43.98 -14.73 22.26
C GLY A 18 -43.31 -13.78 21.29
N ALA A 19 -44.05 -13.38 20.28
CA ALA A 19 -44.08 -12.09 19.61
C ALA A 19 -43.00 -11.76 18.60
N VAL A 20 -43.42 -11.95 17.37
CA VAL A 20 -42.93 -11.24 16.17
C VAL A 20 -43.13 -9.74 16.37
N GLY A 21 -42.01 -8.96 16.35
CA GLY A 21 -42.03 -7.53 16.18
C GLY A 21 -41.55 -7.19 14.76
N PRO A 22 -42.27 -6.37 14.00
CA PRO A 22 -41.86 -6.00 12.65
C PRO A 22 -40.89 -4.83 12.73
N GLY A 23 -39.66 -5.03 12.27
CA GLY A 23 -38.63 -3.98 12.20
C GLY A 23 -37.35 -4.50 11.57
N GLY A 24 -37.47 -5.15 10.43
CA GLY A 24 -36.34 -5.54 9.63
C GLY A 24 -35.69 -4.35 8.98
N ILE A 25 -34.58 -3.88 9.55
CA ILE A 25 -33.65 -2.99 8.85
C ILE A 25 -32.96 -3.84 7.76
N PRO A 26 -32.95 -3.41 6.49
CA PRO A 26 -32.34 -4.21 5.43
C PRO A 26 -30.81 -4.20 5.57
N GLY A 27 -30.26 -5.19 6.25
CA GLY A 27 -28.82 -5.42 6.40
C GLY A 27 -28.12 -5.90 5.11
N GLY A 28 -28.76 -5.80 3.96
CA GLY A 28 -28.21 -6.25 2.67
C GLY A 28 -27.26 -5.27 2.00
N GLY A 29 -27.42 -3.96 2.21
CA GLY A 29 -26.66 -2.93 1.52
C GLY A 29 -25.20 -2.83 1.97
N PHE A 30 -24.92 -3.00 3.24
CA PHE A 30 -23.58 -2.83 3.81
C PHE A 30 -22.61 -3.97 3.42
N ARG A 31 -23.11 -5.20 3.33
CA ARG A 31 -22.28 -6.35 2.88
C ARG A 31 -22.00 -6.33 1.38
N ALA A 32 -22.93 -5.82 0.57
CA ALA A 32 -22.74 -5.70 -0.86
C ALA A 32 -21.71 -4.60 -1.20
N THR A 33 -21.77 -3.48 -0.52
CA THR A 33 -20.81 -2.35 -0.69
C THR A 33 -19.39 -2.76 -0.28
N GLY A 34 -19.21 -3.47 0.84
CA GLY A 34 -17.90 -3.97 1.26
C GLY A 34 -17.27 -4.92 0.24
N LYS A 35 -18.01 -5.88 -0.29
CA LYS A 35 -17.49 -6.80 -1.33
C LYS A 35 -17.11 -6.09 -2.64
N THR A 36 -17.85 -5.08 -3.04
CA THR A 36 -17.56 -4.30 -4.24
C THR A 36 -16.29 -3.48 -4.06
N THR A 37 -16.10 -2.87 -2.89
CA THR A 37 -14.89 -2.09 -2.55
C THR A 37 -13.67 -3.00 -2.44
N ASP A 38 -13.81 -4.19 -1.85
CA ASP A 38 -12.73 -5.18 -1.77
C ASP A 38 -12.30 -5.66 -3.18
N ASN A 39 -13.25 -5.86 -4.09
CA ASN A 39 -12.96 -6.23 -5.47
C ASN A 39 -12.26 -5.09 -6.22
N ALA A 40 -12.74 -3.85 -6.08
CA ALA A 40 -12.11 -2.67 -6.69
C ALA A 40 -10.67 -2.48 -6.20
N ALA A 41 -10.42 -2.66 -4.91
CA ALA A 41 -9.08 -2.59 -4.33
C ALA A 41 -8.17 -3.71 -4.90
N ARG A 42 -8.69 -4.92 -5.05
CA ARG A 42 -7.95 -6.04 -5.62
C ARG A 42 -7.59 -5.80 -7.08
N GLU A 43 -8.55 -5.37 -7.89
CA GLU A 43 -8.32 -5.04 -9.31
C GLU A 43 -7.29 -3.93 -9.46
N TRP A 44 -7.41 -2.89 -8.66
CA TRP A 44 -6.45 -1.79 -8.64
C TRP A 44 -5.04 -2.26 -8.24
N LEU A 45 -4.91 -3.15 -7.24
CA LEU A 45 -3.62 -3.71 -6.81
C LEU A 45 -2.99 -4.57 -7.91
N VAL A 46 -3.78 -5.35 -8.65
CA VAL A 46 -3.28 -6.13 -9.80
C VAL A 46 -2.77 -5.20 -10.89
N GLU A 47 -3.52 -4.16 -11.24
CA GLU A 47 -3.11 -3.15 -12.22
C GLU A 47 -1.83 -2.43 -11.78
N ALA A 48 -1.76 -1.98 -10.52
CA ALA A 48 -0.57 -1.35 -9.96
C ALA A 48 0.65 -2.28 -9.98
N THR A 49 0.48 -3.56 -9.63
CA THR A 49 1.56 -4.55 -9.65
C THR A 49 2.11 -4.77 -11.06
N ASN A 50 1.23 -4.91 -12.05
CA ASN A 50 1.60 -5.05 -13.45
C ASN A 50 2.27 -3.77 -13.97
N GLY A 51 1.74 -2.60 -13.63
CA GLY A 51 2.32 -1.31 -13.95
C GLY A 51 3.74 -1.17 -13.40
N PHE A 52 3.95 -1.50 -12.12
CA PHE A 52 5.31 -1.46 -11.54
C PHE A 52 6.28 -2.49 -12.16
N ALA A 53 5.80 -3.60 -12.70
CA ALA A 53 6.65 -4.51 -13.49
C ALA A 53 7.17 -3.80 -14.75
N ALA A 54 6.32 -3.06 -15.45
CA ALA A 54 6.71 -2.25 -16.61
C ALA A 54 7.66 -1.10 -16.22
N GLU A 55 7.39 -0.43 -15.11
CA GLU A 55 8.25 0.64 -14.58
C GLU A 55 9.66 0.13 -14.21
N ARG A 56 9.77 -1.05 -13.61
CA ARG A 56 11.08 -1.68 -13.35
C ARG A 56 11.85 -1.97 -14.63
N ALA A 57 11.17 -2.47 -15.66
CA ALA A 57 11.80 -2.70 -16.97
C ALA A 57 12.28 -1.39 -17.61
N PHE A 58 11.52 -0.30 -17.47
CA PHE A 58 11.93 1.03 -17.92
C PHE A 58 13.17 1.52 -17.15
N LEU A 59 13.17 1.44 -15.82
CA LEU A 59 14.31 1.83 -14.99
C LEU A 59 15.57 1.02 -15.33
N THR A 60 15.44 -0.27 -15.61
CA THR A 60 16.57 -1.12 -16.02
C THR A 60 17.19 -0.59 -17.32
N LYS A 61 16.37 -0.30 -18.34
CA LYS A 61 16.85 0.30 -19.59
C LYS A 61 17.55 1.64 -19.37
N LEU A 62 16.94 2.48 -18.53
CA LEU A 62 17.49 3.80 -18.19
C LEU A 62 18.85 3.67 -17.48
N THR A 63 18.97 2.76 -16.55
CA THR A 63 20.22 2.49 -15.81
C THR A 63 21.32 1.99 -16.75
N VAL A 64 21.00 1.08 -17.67
CA VAL A 64 21.93 0.57 -18.66
C VAL A 64 22.39 1.68 -19.61
N ALA A 65 21.47 2.52 -20.10
CA ALA A 65 21.78 3.62 -20.99
C ALA A 65 22.58 4.74 -20.31
N ALA A 66 22.35 4.99 -19.03
CA ALA A 66 23.12 5.95 -18.24
C ALA A 66 24.57 5.50 -18.01
N GLY A 67 24.87 4.21 -18.14
CA GLY A 67 26.18 3.64 -17.95
C GLY A 67 26.64 3.58 -16.48
N PRO A 68 27.87 3.08 -16.24
CA PRO A 68 28.40 2.97 -14.89
C PRO A 68 28.70 4.35 -14.29
N ILE A 69 28.37 4.52 -13.01
CA ILE A 69 28.68 5.75 -12.28
C ILE A 69 30.19 5.74 -11.95
N SER A 70 30.94 6.67 -12.53
CA SER A 70 32.38 6.83 -12.24
C SER A 70 32.58 7.38 -10.83
N GLY A 71 33.50 6.78 -10.04
CA GLY A 71 33.95 7.32 -8.75
C GLY A 71 33.17 6.81 -7.53
N VAL A 72 32.74 5.59 -7.51
CA VAL A 72 31.94 5.01 -6.42
C VAL A 72 32.80 4.53 -5.27
N SER A 73 33.09 5.42 -4.33
CA SER A 73 33.48 5.05 -2.97
C SER A 73 32.35 5.26 -1.95
N ALA A 74 31.17 5.70 -2.40
CA ALA A 74 30.09 6.15 -1.52
C ALA A 74 28.89 5.19 -1.49
N ASP A 75 29.06 3.94 -1.89
CA ASP A 75 27.96 3.01 -2.08
C ASP A 75 27.34 2.47 -0.78
N ASP A 76 28.13 2.32 0.28
CA ASP A 76 27.65 1.69 1.51
C ASP A 76 26.50 2.46 2.17
N GLN A 77 26.59 3.79 2.23
CA GLN A 77 25.53 4.61 2.84
C GLN A 77 24.24 4.60 2.01
N SER A 78 24.37 4.58 0.68
CA SER A 78 23.19 4.49 -0.20
C SER A 78 22.56 3.12 -0.17
N ASN A 79 23.37 2.08 -0.15
CA ASN A 79 22.91 0.71 -0.02
C ASN A 79 22.19 0.52 1.31
N ALA A 80 22.73 1.06 2.42
CA ALA A 80 22.09 1.04 3.72
C ALA A 80 20.74 1.78 3.73
N ALA A 81 20.66 2.95 3.08
CA ALA A 81 19.41 3.71 2.98
C ALA A 81 18.34 2.96 2.16
N VAL A 82 18.72 2.37 1.02
CA VAL A 82 17.82 1.57 0.17
C VAL A 82 17.34 0.30 0.91
N LEU A 83 18.23 -0.38 1.62
CA LEU A 83 17.88 -1.54 2.45
C LEU A 83 16.95 -1.16 3.60
N GLY A 84 17.20 -0.03 4.26
CA GLY A 84 16.32 0.53 5.30
C GLY A 84 14.93 0.84 4.77
N GLN A 85 14.83 1.47 3.60
CA GLN A 85 13.56 1.75 2.93
C GLN A 85 12.81 0.46 2.58
N ARG A 86 13.49 -0.51 2.00
CA ARG A 86 12.91 -1.82 1.67
C ARG A 86 12.31 -2.49 2.91
N LYS A 87 13.05 -2.51 4.01
CA LYS A 87 12.59 -3.07 5.29
C LYS A 87 11.38 -2.33 5.85
N ALA A 88 11.36 -1.00 5.77
CA ALA A 88 10.23 -0.19 6.21
C ALA A 88 8.96 -0.49 5.39
N LEU A 89 9.08 -0.64 4.07
CA LEU A 89 7.98 -1.03 3.19
C LEU A 89 7.48 -2.44 3.47
N GLU A 90 8.39 -3.37 3.74
CA GLU A 90 8.03 -4.74 4.13
C GLU A 90 7.22 -4.76 5.44
N MET A 91 7.65 -3.99 6.45
CA MET A 91 6.91 -3.85 7.70
C MET A 91 5.52 -3.22 7.50
N LEU A 92 5.39 -2.23 6.61
CA LEU A 92 4.09 -1.64 6.27
C LEU A 92 3.16 -2.66 5.59
N SER A 93 3.70 -3.50 4.71
CA SER A 93 2.93 -4.54 4.01
C SER A 93 2.42 -5.65 4.94
N GLN A 94 3.12 -5.88 6.05
CA GLN A 94 2.79 -6.87 7.08
C GLN A 94 2.01 -6.27 8.26
N SER A 95 1.60 -5.01 8.16
CA SER A 95 0.86 -4.34 9.24
C SER A 95 -0.51 -4.99 9.47
N ASP A 96 -0.80 -5.39 10.69
CA ASP A 96 -2.11 -5.90 11.13
C ASP A 96 -3.21 -4.83 11.08
N ARG A 97 -2.84 -3.57 10.97
CA ARG A 97 -3.79 -2.46 10.89
C ARG A 97 -4.38 -2.39 9.48
N SER A 98 -5.66 -2.77 9.36
CA SER A 98 -6.39 -2.65 8.09
C SER A 98 -6.30 -1.22 7.53
N GLY A 99 -5.90 -1.10 6.27
CA GLY A 99 -5.74 0.18 5.58
C GLY A 99 -4.30 0.69 5.45
N CYS A 100 -3.36 0.33 6.34
CA CYS A 100 -1.99 0.84 6.25
C CYS A 100 -1.27 0.41 4.98
N ALA A 101 -1.32 -0.88 4.64
CA ALA A 101 -0.64 -1.40 3.46
C ALA A 101 -1.20 -0.79 2.16
N ILE A 102 -2.53 -0.71 2.04
CA ILE A 102 -3.17 -0.14 0.84
C ILE A 102 -2.95 1.38 0.77
N GLY A 103 -2.94 2.09 1.90
CA GLY A 103 -2.61 3.52 1.95
C GLY A 103 -1.18 3.80 1.45
N ALA A 104 -0.21 2.98 1.86
CA ALA A 104 1.15 3.04 1.35
C ALA A 104 1.22 2.74 -0.16
N ALA A 105 0.47 1.74 -0.66
CA ALA A 105 0.44 1.41 -2.08
C ALA A 105 -0.18 2.55 -2.92
N ILE A 106 -1.26 3.17 -2.45
CA ILE A 106 -1.90 4.33 -3.07
C ILE A 106 -0.92 5.50 -3.16
N ALA A 107 -0.22 5.81 -2.07
CA ALA A 107 0.78 6.87 -2.04
C ALA A 107 1.95 6.56 -2.98
N LEU A 108 2.40 5.30 -3.06
CA LEU A 108 3.46 4.89 -3.97
C LEU A 108 3.08 5.12 -5.43
N VAL A 109 1.88 4.75 -5.85
CA VAL A 109 1.40 4.99 -7.22
C VAL A 109 1.32 6.49 -7.50
N ALA A 110 0.75 7.28 -6.59
CA ALA A 110 0.62 8.73 -6.75
C ALA A 110 1.99 9.42 -6.86
N ASP A 111 2.93 9.09 -5.98
CA ASP A 111 4.28 9.65 -5.98
C ASP A 111 5.07 9.21 -7.23
N TRP A 112 4.86 7.98 -7.71
CA TRP A 112 5.51 7.48 -8.91
C TRP A 112 5.14 8.27 -10.16
N HIS A 113 3.92 8.76 -10.28
CA HIS A 113 3.56 9.66 -11.38
C HIS A 113 4.38 10.94 -11.37
N CYS A 114 4.70 11.50 -10.21
CA CYS A 114 5.61 12.64 -10.08
C CYS A 114 7.06 12.25 -10.45
N ILE A 115 7.54 11.10 -9.98
CA ILE A 115 8.87 10.57 -10.31
C ILE A 115 9.00 10.38 -11.83
N ARG A 116 7.98 9.88 -12.51
CA ARG A 116 7.97 9.69 -13.97
C ARG A 116 8.19 11.01 -14.72
N GLN A 117 7.61 12.11 -14.27
CA GLN A 117 7.82 13.42 -14.89
C GLN A 117 9.30 13.86 -14.85
N ILE A 118 10.06 13.40 -13.85
CA ILE A 118 11.50 13.66 -13.75
C ILE A 118 12.29 12.68 -14.65
N LEU A 119 11.88 11.41 -14.70
CA LEU A 119 12.60 10.36 -15.42
C LEU A 119 12.44 10.47 -16.95
N GLU A 120 11.32 10.96 -17.44
CA GLU A 120 11.05 11.07 -18.90
C GLU A 120 12.02 11.99 -19.63
N PRO A 121 12.32 13.21 -19.17
CA PRO A 121 13.36 14.04 -19.78
C PRO A 121 14.76 13.41 -19.71
N ILE A 122 15.05 12.66 -18.65
CA ILE A 122 16.33 11.94 -18.52
C ILE A 122 16.41 10.83 -19.55
N ALA A 123 15.34 10.04 -19.71
CA ALA A 123 15.27 8.97 -20.69
C ALA A 123 15.50 9.49 -22.12
N LEU A 124 14.88 10.62 -22.47
CA LEU A 124 15.07 11.26 -23.76
C LEU A 124 16.55 11.65 -24.00
N ARG A 125 17.23 12.17 -22.99
CA ARG A 125 18.65 12.55 -23.08
C ARG A 125 19.59 11.38 -23.32
N VAL A 126 19.25 10.20 -22.77
CA VAL A 126 20.08 8.99 -22.92
C VAL A 126 19.56 8.05 -24.02
N GLY A 127 18.61 8.50 -24.84
CA GLY A 127 18.09 7.75 -25.99
C GLY A 127 17.20 6.57 -25.62
N VAL A 128 16.57 6.59 -24.44
CA VAL A 128 15.62 5.56 -24.00
C VAL A 128 14.19 6.01 -24.26
N GLU A 129 13.42 5.20 -24.96
CA GLU A 129 11.99 5.43 -25.18
C GLU A 129 11.23 5.35 -23.84
N ALA A 130 10.61 6.46 -23.43
CA ALA A 130 9.72 6.53 -22.30
C ALA A 130 8.29 6.24 -22.74
N ARG A 131 7.85 4.98 -22.70
CA ARG A 131 6.46 4.63 -22.96
C ARG A 131 5.56 5.18 -21.85
N ALA A 132 4.29 5.43 -22.18
CA ALA A 132 3.30 5.83 -21.20
C ALA A 132 3.23 4.82 -20.05
N SER A 133 3.07 5.32 -18.83
CA SER A 133 2.89 4.47 -17.65
C SER A 133 1.58 3.69 -17.75
N THR A 134 1.62 2.44 -17.34
CA THR A 134 0.44 1.57 -17.23
C THR A 134 -0.03 1.42 -15.79
N LEU A 135 0.47 2.24 -14.88
CA LEU A 135 -0.04 2.33 -13.52
C LEU A 135 -1.47 2.91 -13.51
N PRO A 136 -2.28 2.58 -12.51
CA PRO A 136 -3.57 3.23 -12.32
C PRO A 136 -3.42 4.75 -12.33
N ASP A 137 -4.29 5.45 -13.04
CA ASP A 137 -4.22 6.90 -13.10
C ASP A 137 -4.57 7.55 -11.74
N ILE A 138 -4.18 8.83 -11.59
CA ILE A 138 -4.34 9.58 -10.34
C ILE A 138 -5.80 9.68 -9.92
N ARG A 139 -6.72 9.86 -10.88
CA ARG A 139 -8.15 9.99 -10.56
C ARG A 139 -8.71 8.66 -10.06
N LYS A 140 -8.44 7.55 -10.76
CA LYS A 140 -8.84 6.20 -10.35
C LYS A 140 -8.27 5.86 -8.96
N THR A 141 -7.04 6.25 -8.71
CA THR A 141 -6.36 6.06 -7.42
C THR A 141 -6.99 6.88 -6.30
N ALA A 142 -7.37 8.14 -6.56
CA ALA A 142 -8.07 9.00 -5.61
C ALA A 142 -9.50 8.51 -5.33
N GLU A 143 -10.21 8.05 -6.34
CA GLU A 143 -11.55 7.46 -6.21
C GLU A 143 -11.52 6.21 -5.32
N LEU A 144 -10.54 5.33 -5.53
CA LEU A 144 -10.35 4.16 -4.66
C LEU A 144 -10.08 4.58 -3.21
N ASN A 145 -9.18 5.53 -2.99
CA ASN A 145 -8.88 6.01 -1.64
C ASN A 145 -10.14 6.54 -0.92
N ALA A 146 -10.96 7.30 -1.62
CA ALA A 146 -12.23 7.81 -1.08
C ALA A 146 -13.23 6.68 -0.76
N GLN A 147 -13.29 5.64 -1.61
CA GLN A 147 -14.14 4.47 -1.37
C GLN A 147 -13.68 3.63 -0.17
N LEU A 148 -12.38 3.57 0.10
CA LEU A 148 -11.80 2.85 1.23
C LEU A 148 -11.95 3.58 2.56
N ALA A 149 -11.97 4.91 2.55
CA ALA A 149 -12.04 5.77 3.75
C ALA A 149 -13.46 5.81 4.35
N THR A 150 -14.07 4.63 4.59
CA THR A 150 -15.47 4.50 5.05
C THR A 150 -15.68 4.80 6.53
N THR A 151 -14.62 4.81 7.32
CA THR A 151 -14.64 5.12 8.76
C THR A 151 -13.45 5.98 9.15
N PRO A 152 -13.55 6.80 10.21
CA PRO A 152 -12.40 7.57 10.69
C PRO A 152 -11.18 6.71 11.09
N ALA A 153 -11.40 5.46 11.46
CA ALA A 153 -10.32 4.54 11.79
C ALA A 153 -9.56 4.08 10.53
N LEU A 154 -10.29 3.72 9.47
CA LEU A 154 -9.71 3.36 8.17
C LEU A 154 -9.02 4.56 7.51
N GLU A 155 -9.63 5.73 7.55
CA GLU A 155 -9.02 6.96 7.04
C GLU A 155 -7.66 7.24 7.73
N ARG A 156 -7.62 7.17 9.06
CA ARG A 156 -6.35 7.32 9.80
C ARG A 156 -5.32 6.25 9.44
N ALA A 157 -5.75 5.01 9.19
CA ALA A 157 -4.85 3.93 8.81
C ALA A 157 -4.29 4.11 7.39
N LEU A 158 -5.12 4.52 6.43
CA LEU A 158 -4.72 4.86 5.07
C LEU A 158 -3.69 6.01 5.09
N ASN A 159 -4.00 7.09 5.80
CA ASN A 159 -3.13 8.25 5.91
C ASN A 159 -1.80 7.89 6.58
N PHE A 160 -1.81 7.11 7.66
CA PHE A 160 -0.59 6.64 8.30
C PHE A 160 0.30 5.85 7.33
N GLY A 161 -0.26 4.90 6.58
CA GLY A 161 0.49 4.13 5.58
C GLY A 161 1.10 5.02 4.51
N ALA A 162 0.32 5.97 3.99
CA ALA A 162 0.77 6.95 3.00
C ALA A 162 1.91 7.84 3.54
N GLU A 163 1.75 8.39 4.73
CA GLU A 163 2.77 9.23 5.39
C GLU A 163 4.08 8.48 5.62
N GLN A 164 4.00 7.22 6.07
CA GLN A 164 5.20 6.42 6.27
C GLN A 164 5.97 6.20 4.96
N LEU A 165 5.29 5.86 3.86
CA LEU A 165 5.91 5.73 2.56
C LEU A 165 6.56 7.06 2.10
N LEU A 166 5.79 8.14 2.12
CA LEU A 166 6.28 9.44 1.66
C LEU A 166 7.46 9.97 2.47
N ASN A 167 7.51 9.68 3.78
CA ASN A 167 8.66 10.01 4.61
C ASN A 167 9.92 9.22 4.21
N GLN A 168 9.78 7.93 3.84
CA GLN A 168 10.90 7.16 3.30
C GLN A 168 11.41 7.74 1.97
N HIS A 169 10.51 8.11 1.07
CA HIS A 169 10.87 8.74 -0.21
C HIS A 169 11.54 10.09 -0.01
N ARG A 170 11.03 10.91 0.91
CA ARG A 170 11.67 12.20 1.26
C ARG A 170 13.10 12.01 1.74
N GLY A 171 13.34 11.03 2.61
CA GLY A 171 14.67 10.69 3.09
C GLY A 171 15.62 10.29 1.95
N LEU A 172 15.12 9.51 0.98
CA LEU A 172 15.88 9.14 -0.21
C LEU A 172 16.23 10.37 -1.07
N TRP A 173 15.29 11.26 -1.33
CA TRP A 173 15.53 12.50 -2.09
C TRP A 173 16.56 13.39 -1.40
N GLN A 174 16.47 13.56 -0.09
CA GLN A 174 17.45 14.33 0.68
C GLN A 174 18.86 13.75 0.58
N LEU A 175 18.98 12.42 0.59
CA LEU A 175 20.27 11.74 0.39
C LEU A 175 20.84 12.01 -1.01
N LEU A 176 20.00 11.91 -2.06
CA LEU A 176 20.40 12.19 -3.44
C LEU A 176 20.84 13.65 -3.63
N GLU A 177 20.14 14.59 -3.04
CA GLU A 177 20.45 16.00 -3.07
C GLU A 177 21.79 16.33 -2.35
N SER A 178 22.00 15.76 -1.18
CA SER A 178 23.25 15.88 -0.45
C SER A 178 24.44 15.36 -1.25
N ARG A 179 24.28 14.23 -1.93
CA ARG A 179 25.31 13.66 -2.82
C ARG A 179 25.60 14.54 -4.03
N ARG A 180 24.57 15.08 -4.66
CA ARG A 180 24.72 16.03 -5.75
C ARG A 180 25.56 17.23 -5.30
N SER A 181 25.22 17.83 -4.17
CA SER A 181 25.93 18.98 -3.61
C SER A 181 27.40 18.68 -3.34
N THR A 182 27.70 17.50 -2.76
CA THR A 182 29.08 17.08 -2.52
C THR A 182 29.90 16.87 -3.80
N ARG A 183 29.26 16.43 -4.89
CA ARG A 183 29.94 16.27 -6.18
C ARG A 183 30.25 17.60 -6.89
N LEU A 184 29.40 18.61 -6.69
CA LEU A 184 29.60 19.94 -7.29
C LEU A 184 30.72 20.74 -6.60
N LEU A 185 31.11 20.34 -5.40
CA LEU A 185 32.19 20.99 -4.62
C LEU A 185 33.56 20.35 -4.83
N ARG A 186 33.67 19.30 -5.62
CA ARG A 186 34.90 18.61 -6.02
C ARG A 186 35.28 18.98 -7.45
#